data_6d7c7502bfbebb1c89e57f6138a5aeaf
#
_entry.id   6d7c7502bfbebb1c89e57f6138a5aeaf
#
_cell.length_a   1.000
_cell.length_b   1.000
_cell.length_c   1.000
_cell.angle_alpha   90.00
_cell.angle_beta   90.00
_cell.angle_gamma   90.00
#
_symmetry.space_group_name_H-M   'P 1'
#
loop_
_entity.id
_entity.type
_entity.pdbx_description
1 polymer ?
#
loop_
_entity_poly.entity_id
_entity_poly.type
_entity_poly.pdbx_seq_one_letter_code
_entity_poly.pdbx_strand_id
1 'polypeptide(L)'
;MSSDKRSGMRIGQLAEATGVDAETIRYYERIGLLQSPPRSANGYRAYGPAQLERLAFIRHCRSLDMPLEEIRRLLAFVDRPDAD
;
A
#
# COMPACT_ATOMS: atom_id res chain seq x y z
N MET A 1 -22.55 -10.88 -5.96
CA MET A 1 -21.91 -11.27 -5.91
C MET A 1 -20.71 -10.74 -5.90
N SER A 2 -20.06 -11.03 -6.34
CA SER A 2 -18.86 -10.65 -6.22
C SER A 2 -18.52 -9.30 -6.44
N SER A 3 -19.36 -8.50 -6.83
CA SER A 3 -18.99 -7.19 -7.11
C SER A 3 -18.46 -6.50 -5.93
N ASP A 4 -18.79 -6.88 -4.77
CA ASP A 4 -18.28 -6.22 -3.67
C ASP A 4 -16.87 -6.33 -3.49
N LYS A 5 -16.22 -7.23 -4.04
CA LYS A 5 -14.90 -7.30 -3.85
C LYS A 5 -14.21 -6.17 -4.31
N ARG A 6 -14.70 -5.47 -5.24
CA ARG A 6 -14.03 -4.37 -5.72
C ARG A 6 -14.05 -3.24 -4.83
N SER A 7 -14.89 -3.22 -3.86
CA SER A 7 -14.95 -2.08 -2.99
C SER A 7 -13.76 -2.04 -2.10
N GLY A 8 -12.90 -2.99 -2.18
CA GLY A 8 -11.68 -2.88 -1.43
C GLY A 8 -11.62 -3.74 -0.22
N MET A 9 -10.48 -3.76 0.43
CA MET A 9 -10.25 -4.58 1.58
C MET A 9 -10.05 -3.73 2.80
N ARG A 10 -10.28 -4.30 3.95
CA ARG A 10 -9.95 -3.65 5.19
C ARG A 10 -8.48 -3.90 5.43
N ILE A 11 -7.90 -3.13 6.32
CA ILE A 11 -6.47 -3.22 6.58
C ILE A 11 -6.06 -4.62 7.02
N GLY A 12 -6.91 -5.31 7.76
CA GLY A 12 -6.57 -6.67 8.17
C GLY A 12 -6.47 -7.62 7.00
N GLN A 13 -7.34 -7.44 6.02
CA GLN A 13 -7.30 -8.27 4.85
C GLN A 13 -6.07 -7.94 4.00
N LEU A 14 -5.73 -6.67 3.93
CA LEU A 14 -4.54 -6.28 3.19
C LEU A 14 -3.30 -6.85 3.85
N ALA A 15 -3.28 -6.84 5.17
CA ALA A 15 -2.17 -7.38 5.92
C ALA A 15 -2.01 -8.86 5.61
N GLU A 16 -3.11 -9.59 5.62
CA GLU A 16 -3.03 -10.99 5.33
C GLU A 16 -2.62 -11.27 3.91
N ALA A 17 -3.10 -10.51 2.97
CA ALA A 17 -2.77 -10.74 1.57
C ALA A 17 -1.31 -10.45 1.26
N THR A 18 -0.69 -9.54 1.99
CA THR A 18 0.69 -9.14 1.68
C THR A 18 1.72 -9.68 2.65
N GLY A 19 1.28 -10.14 3.79
CA GLY A 19 2.24 -10.59 4.80
C GLY A 19 2.84 -9.44 5.60
N VAL A 20 2.27 -8.24 5.48
CA VAL A 20 2.76 -7.08 6.21
C VAL A 20 1.71 -6.76 7.26
N ASP A 21 2.08 -6.66 8.52
CA ASP A 21 1.08 -6.45 9.56
C ASP A 21 0.49 -5.05 9.52
N ALA A 22 -0.68 -4.92 10.12
CA ALA A 22 -1.44 -3.68 10.03
C ALA A 22 -0.68 -2.49 10.59
N GLU A 23 0.07 -2.71 11.65
CA GLU A 23 0.81 -1.62 12.23
C GLU A 23 1.87 -1.09 11.28
N THR A 24 2.54 -1.97 10.58
CA THR A 24 3.54 -1.55 9.61
C THR A 24 2.87 -0.85 8.44
N ILE A 25 1.69 -1.31 8.04
CA ILE A 25 0.97 -0.65 6.96
C ILE A 25 0.65 0.79 7.37
N ARG A 26 0.20 0.99 8.61
CA ARG A 26 -0.12 2.33 9.06
C ARG A 26 1.13 3.20 9.13
N TYR A 27 2.25 2.59 9.49
CA TYR A 27 3.49 3.32 9.56
C TYR A 27 3.90 3.80 8.17
N TYR A 28 3.76 2.92 7.16
CA TYR A 28 4.11 3.29 5.81
C TYR A 28 3.20 4.42 5.31
N GLU A 29 1.94 4.42 5.72
CA GLU A 29 1.05 5.50 5.33
C GLU A 29 1.49 6.80 5.99
N ARG A 30 1.90 6.71 7.25
CA ARG A 30 2.28 7.91 7.97
C ARG A 30 3.51 8.55 7.38
N ILE A 31 4.46 7.79 6.91
CA ILE A 31 5.66 8.38 6.35
C ILE A 31 5.54 8.62 4.85
N GLY A 32 4.36 8.39 4.29
CA GLY A 32 4.15 8.71 2.89
C GLY A 32 4.63 7.68 1.89
N LEU A 33 4.97 6.51 2.36
CA LEU A 33 5.45 5.48 1.48
C LEU A 33 4.27 4.79 0.80
N LEU A 34 3.16 4.72 1.48
CA LEU A 34 1.96 4.09 0.96
C LEU A 34 0.83 5.09 1.07
N GLN A 35 0.08 5.26 -0.02
CA GLN A 35 -0.97 6.22 0.00
C GLN A 35 -2.17 5.69 0.75
N SER A 36 -2.76 6.49 1.60
CA SER A 36 -3.95 6.07 2.32
C SER A 36 -5.12 6.12 1.37
N PRO A 37 -5.96 5.13 1.37
CA PRO A 37 -7.11 5.15 0.48
C PRO A 37 -8.20 6.04 1.04
N PRO A 38 -9.13 6.45 0.22
CA PRO A 38 -10.23 7.25 0.70
C PRO A 38 -11.13 6.41 1.58
N ARG A 39 -11.88 7.03 2.46
CA ARG A 39 -12.77 6.29 3.30
C ARG A 39 -13.99 5.94 2.54
N SER A 40 -14.58 4.81 2.84
CA SER A 40 -15.78 4.38 2.17
C SER A 40 -16.95 5.12 2.79
N ALA A 41 -18.13 4.86 2.29
CA ALA A 41 -19.31 5.49 2.80
C ALA A 41 -19.55 5.16 4.27
N ASN A 42 -19.03 4.02 4.70
CA ASN A 42 -19.21 3.64 6.09
C ASN A 42 -18.12 4.19 6.98
N GLY A 43 -17.23 4.98 6.44
CA GLY A 43 -16.21 5.61 7.27
C GLY A 43 -14.96 4.82 7.47
N TYR A 44 -14.81 3.66 6.87
CA TYR A 44 -13.58 2.93 7.04
C TYR A 44 -12.78 2.98 5.74
N ARG A 45 -11.50 2.72 5.81
CA ARG A 45 -10.66 2.77 4.65
C ARG A 45 -10.81 1.53 3.82
N ALA A 46 -10.86 1.70 2.52
CA ALA A 46 -11.03 0.60 1.60
C ALA A 46 -9.79 0.51 0.74
N TYR A 47 -8.93 -0.45 1.03
CA TYR A 47 -7.68 -0.61 0.30
C TYR A 47 -7.95 -1.39 -0.99
N GLY A 48 -7.47 -0.88 -2.09
CA GLY A 48 -7.73 -1.50 -3.37
C GLY A 48 -6.49 -2.10 -3.99
N PRO A 49 -6.58 -2.48 -5.27
CA PRO A 49 -5.45 -3.12 -5.93
C PRO A 49 -4.19 -2.26 -5.95
N ALA A 50 -4.35 -0.95 -6.03
CA ALA A 50 -3.18 -0.08 -6.07
C ALA A 50 -2.39 -0.19 -4.78
N GLN A 51 -3.08 -0.20 -3.64
CA GLN A 51 -2.38 -0.31 -2.38
C GLN A 51 -1.79 -1.70 -2.21
N LEU A 52 -2.49 -2.71 -2.68
CA LEU A 52 -2.01 -4.07 -2.58
C LEU A 52 -0.71 -4.23 -3.37
N GLU A 53 -0.69 -3.73 -4.59
CA GLU A 53 0.50 -3.85 -5.41
C GLU A 53 1.65 -3.05 -4.86
N ARG A 54 1.38 -1.84 -4.38
CA ARG A 54 2.42 -1.00 -3.83
C ARG A 54 3.03 -1.66 -2.59
N LEU A 55 2.18 -2.19 -1.74
CA LEU A 55 2.64 -2.80 -0.52
C LEU A 55 3.43 -4.08 -0.80
N ALA A 56 3.00 -4.86 -1.78
CA ALA A 56 3.73 -6.06 -2.16
C ALA A 56 5.11 -5.70 -2.68
N PHE A 57 5.19 -4.60 -3.43
CA PHE A 57 6.47 -4.14 -3.95
C PHE A 57 7.39 -3.71 -2.81
N ILE A 58 6.86 -2.97 -1.85
CA ILE A 58 7.65 -2.53 -0.71
C ILE A 58 8.16 -3.73 0.06
N ARG A 59 7.30 -4.72 0.28
CA ARG A 59 7.69 -5.88 1.02
C ARG A 59 8.81 -6.62 0.29
N HIS A 60 8.68 -6.72 -1.02
CA HIS A 60 9.69 -7.39 -1.81
C HIS A 60 11.04 -6.66 -1.68
N CYS A 61 11.03 -5.35 -1.78
CA CYS A 61 12.25 -4.58 -1.65
C CYS A 61 12.87 -4.75 -0.28
N ARG A 62 12.03 -4.80 0.75
CA ARG A 62 12.56 -4.97 2.10
C ARG A 62 13.17 -6.35 2.26
N SER A 63 12.63 -7.34 1.55
CA SER A 63 13.19 -8.68 1.66
C SER A 63 14.57 -8.74 1.03
N LEU A 64 14.90 -7.74 0.20
CA LEU A 64 16.24 -7.66 -0.38
C LEU A 64 17.11 -6.69 0.41
N ASP A 65 16.68 -6.38 1.62
CA ASP A 65 17.44 -5.50 2.52
C ASP A 65 17.56 -4.07 2.00
N MET A 66 16.65 -3.65 1.16
CA MET A 66 16.69 -2.28 0.67
C MET A 66 16.18 -1.35 1.76
N PRO A 67 16.89 -0.30 2.09
CA PRO A 67 16.44 0.64 3.12
C PRO A 67 15.20 1.38 2.68
N LEU A 68 14.37 1.77 3.64
CA LEU A 68 13.14 2.47 3.31
C LEU A 68 13.40 3.75 2.55
N GLU A 69 14.51 4.41 2.85
CA GLU A 69 14.82 5.64 2.15
C GLU A 69 15.03 5.39 0.67
N GLU A 70 15.64 4.30 0.31
CA GLU A 70 15.83 4.00 -1.08
C GLU A 70 14.54 3.58 -1.74
N ILE A 71 13.70 2.86 -1.02
CA ILE A 71 12.41 2.47 -1.54
C ILE A 71 11.58 3.72 -1.79
N ARG A 72 11.69 4.70 -0.89
CA ARG A 72 10.95 5.92 -1.06
C ARG A 72 11.36 6.64 -2.34
N ARG A 73 12.66 6.71 -2.61
CA ARG A 73 13.13 7.37 -3.80
C ARG A 73 12.67 6.63 -5.04
N LEU A 74 12.72 5.31 -4.99
CA LEU A 74 12.30 4.52 -6.12
C LEU A 74 10.82 4.72 -6.40
N LEU A 75 10.00 4.75 -5.36
CA LEU A 75 8.57 4.94 -5.56
C LEU A 75 8.23 6.32 -6.06
N ALA A 76 9.00 7.30 -5.62
CA ALA A 76 8.77 8.66 -6.09
C ALA A 76 9.02 8.72 -7.59
N PHE A 77 10.01 7.99 -8.06
CA PHE A 77 10.32 7.98 -9.45
C PHE A 77 9.22 7.24 -10.22
N VAL A 78 8.74 6.15 -9.70
CA VAL A 78 7.68 5.39 -10.32
C VAL A 78 6.39 6.21 -10.37
N ASP A 79 6.11 6.98 -9.33
CA ASP A 79 4.88 7.75 -9.27
C ASP A 79 4.91 8.95 -10.21
N ARG A 80 6.02 9.29 -10.78
CA ARG A 80 6.12 10.41 -11.68
C ARG A 80 6.78 9.98 -12.97
N PRO A 81 6.20 9.07 -13.67
CA PRO A 81 6.82 8.52 -14.85
C PRO A 81 6.99 9.54 -15.96
N ASP A 82 6.21 10.59 -15.96
CA ASP A 82 6.34 11.56 -16.96
C ASP A 82 7.12 12.71 -16.57
N ALA A 83 7.80 12.65 -15.52
CA ALA A 83 8.51 13.78 -15.01
C ALA A 83 9.64 14.17 -15.86
N ASP A 84 9.85 13.75 -16.92
CA ASP A 84 11.00 14.13 -17.68
C ASP A 84 10.98 15.51 -18.14
#